data_ce9fc85ddc78cd8bfcc91a332c0edc8e
#
_entry.id   ce9fc85ddc78cd8bfcc91a332c0edc8e
#
_cell.length_a   1.000
_cell.length_b   1.000
_cell.length_c   1.000
_cell.angle_alpha   90.00
_cell.angle_beta   90.00
_cell.angle_gamma   90.00
#
_symmetry.space_group_name_H-M   'P 1'
#
loop_
_entity.id
_entity.type
_entity.pdbx_description
1 polymer ?
#
loop_
_entity_poly.entity_id
_entity_poly.type
_entity_poly.pdbx_seq_one_letter_code
_entity_poly.pdbx_strand_id
1 'polypeptide(L)'
;MDIDKFKENIKTWDDSRLSNAYQTYCKRLDDPKYSLKEELLENIIDSIRDEWEERKNREGAEYSSLRIGLLSTMGYKVGMDGYKEKIRRKILKDVISGPLPLVGNPEYMEEWGEDGSEKRIQKLKNCLRGFSSGKQHETHYQAVKDWQEDLDWIDKYTFCMY
;
A
#
# COMPACT_ATOMS: atom_id res chain seq x y z
N MET A 1 15.59 2.94 -18.16
CA MET A 1 14.17 2.56 -18.40
C MET A 1 13.44 3.79 -18.90
N ASP A 2 12.72 3.62 -19.99
CA ASP A 2 11.85 4.65 -20.55
C ASP A 2 10.50 4.63 -19.83
N ILE A 3 10.17 5.69 -19.10
CA ILE A 3 8.95 5.79 -18.28
C ILE A 3 7.69 5.79 -19.15
N ASP A 4 7.73 6.43 -20.32
CA ASP A 4 6.54 6.49 -21.19
C ASP A 4 6.23 5.09 -21.75
N LYS A 5 7.26 4.35 -22.14
CA LYS A 5 7.10 2.96 -22.56
C LYS A 5 6.62 2.07 -21.42
N PHE A 6 7.10 2.30 -20.20
CA PHE A 6 6.60 1.59 -19.02
C PHE A 6 5.12 1.85 -18.79
N LYS A 7 4.68 3.12 -18.83
CA LYS A 7 3.26 3.50 -18.68
C LYS A 7 2.36 2.82 -19.70
N GLU A 8 2.80 2.72 -20.95
CA GLU A 8 2.02 2.00 -21.97
C GLU A 8 1.95 0.50 -21.68
N ASN A 9 3.04 -0.11 -21.24
CA ASN A 9 3.08 -1.54 -20.96
C ASN A 9 2.17 -1.93 -19.79
N ILE A 10 2.13 -1.16 -18.73
CA ILE A 10 1.34 -1.51 -17.53
C ILE A 10 -0.18 -1.51 -17.79
N LYS A 11 -0.65 -0.79 -18.80
CA LYS A 11 -2.07 -0.79 -19.20
C LYS A 11 -2.58 -2.19 -19.58
N THR A 12 -1.69 -3.06 -20.04
CA THR A 12 -2.01 -4.43 -20.45
C THR A 12 -1.85 -5.46 -19.35
N TRP A 13 -1.33 -5.06 -18.18
CA TRP A 13 -1.06 -5.99 -17.08
C TRP A 13 -2.34 -6.29 -16.29
N ASP A 14 -2.45 -7.51 -15.78
CA ASP A 14 -3.49 -7.84 -14.81
C ASP A 14 -3.21 -7.19 -13.43
N ASP A 15 -4.20 -7.19 -12.55
CA ASP A 15 -4.10 -6.57 -11.23
C ASP A 15 -3.02 -7.21 -10.37
N SER A 16 -2.85 -8.53 -10.47
CA SER A 16 -1.84 -9.27 -9.72
C SER A 16 -0.43 -8.82 -10.13
N ARG A 17 -0.19 -8.64 -11.42
CA ARG A 17 1.10 -8.18 -11.94
C ARG A 17 1.40 -6.75 -11.52
N LEU A 18 0.38 -5.87 -11.54
CA LEU A 18 0.53 -4.49 -11.05
C LEU A 18 0.88 -4.45 -9.57
N SER A 19 0.16 -5.19 -8.74
CA SER A 19 0.41 -5.23 -7.29
C SER A 19 1.79 -5.80 -6.97
N ASN A 20 2.20 -6.85 -7.66
CA ASN A 20 3.53 -7.44 -7.50
C ASN A 20 4.65 -6.48 -7.93
N ALA A 21 4.44 -5.73 -9.01
CA ALA A 21 5.38 -4.70 -9.44
C ALA A 21 5.48 -3.58 -8.42
N TYR A 22 4.36 -3.06 -7.93
CA TYR A 22 4.35 -2.07 -6.86
C TYR A 22 5.20 -2.51 -5.66
N GLN A 23 4.95 -3.71 -5.15
CA GLN A 23 5.70 -4.27 -4.03
C GLN A 23 7.19 -4.39 -4.33
N THR A 24 7.54 -4.86 -5.52
CA THR A 24 8.93 -5.02 -5.95
C THR A 24 9.68 -3.68 -5.97
N TYR A 25 9.06 -2.65 -6.52
CA TYR A 25 9.69 -1.33 -6.60
C TYR A 25 9.75 -0.64 -5.23
N CYS A 26 8.77 -0.83 -4.36
CA CYS A 26 8.84 -0.37 -2.97
C CYS A 26 10.03 -0.99 -2.22
N LYS A 27 10.27 -2.30 -2.37
CA LYS A 27 11.43 -2.97 -1.78
C LYS A 27 12.76 -2.39 -2.26
N ARG A 28 12.85 -2.05 -3.54
CA ARG A 28 14.08 -1.48 -4.13
C ARG A 28 14.42 -0.11 -3.57
N LEU A 29 13.44 0.65 -3.06
CA LEU A 29 13.70 1.93 -2.41
C LEU A 29 14.57 1.83 -1.15
N ASP A 30 14.57 0.68 -0.48
CA ASP A 30 15.40 0.44 0.72
C ASP A 30 16.68 -0.33 0.42
N ASP A 31 16.92 -0.71 -0.83
CA ASP A 31 18.11 -1.45 -1.24
C ASP A 31 19.21 -0.47 -1.68
N PRO A 32 20.38 -0.45 -0.99
CA PRO A 32 21.48 0.44 -1.32
C PRO A 32 21.94 0.37 -2.78
N LYS A 33 21.74 -0.79 -3.42
CA LYS A 33 22.06 -0.99 -4.85
C LYS A 33 21.33 -0.02 -5.77
N TYR A 34 20.15 0.45 -5.35
CA TYR A 34 19.30 1.34 -6.14
C TYR A 34 19.29 2.78 -5.64
N SER A 35 20.17 3.16 -4.69
CA SER A 35 20.18 4.51 -4.08
C SER A 35 20.27 5.66 -5.09
N LEU A 36 21.02 5.48 -6.19
CA LEU A 36 21.13 6.49 -7.25
C LEU A 36 19.92 6.51 -8.22
N LYS A 37 18.94 5.63 -8.02
CA LYS A 37 17.75 5.49 -8.86
C LYS A 37 16.45 5.75 -8.11
N GLU A 38 16.54 6.37 -6.92
CA GLU A 38 15.38 6.60 -6.06
C GLU A 38 14.27 7.36 -6.79
N GLU A 39 14.60 8.46 -7.45
CA GLU A 39 13.63 9.24 -8.23
C GLU A 39 12.97 8.41 -9.34
N LEU A 40 13.73 7.60 -10.05
CA LEU A 40 13.20 6.70 -11.07
C LEU A 40 12.24 5.67 -10.47
N LEU A 41 12.59 5.08 -9.33
CA LEU A 41 11.74 4.12 -8.63
C LEU A 41 10.43 4.75 -8.16
N GLU A 42 10.48 5.97 -7.60
CA GLU A 42 9.29 6.72 -7.21
C GLU A 42 8.39 7.01 -8.43
N ASN A 43 8.95 7.44 -9.54
CA ASN A 43 8.20 7.68 -10.79
C ASN A 43 7.53 6.41 -11.32
N ILE A 44 8.18 5.26 -11.18
CA ILE A 44 7.60 3.96 -11.56
C ILE A 44 6.43 3.61 -10.63
N ILE A 45 6.61 3.76 -9.33
CA ILE A 45 5.56 3.51 -8.33
C ILE A 45 4.36 4.41 -8.59
N ASP A 46 4.59 5.70 -8.82
CA ASP A 46 3.52 6.66 -9.13
C ASP A 46 2.79 6.29 -10.43
N SER A 47 3.51 5.81 -11.45
CA SER A 47 2.88 5.34 -12.68
C SER A 47 1.95 4.14 -12.46
N ILE A 48 2.31 3.22 -11.58
CA ILE A 48 1.44 2.10 -11.21
C ILE A 48 0.19 2.61 -10.47
N ARG A 49 0.37 3.57 -9.58
CA ARG A 49 -0.74 4.17 -8.82
C ARG A 49 -1.68 4.96 -9.72
N ASP A 50 -1.14 5.69 -10.69
CA ASP A 50 -1.94 6.36 -11.72
C ASP A 50 -2.77 5.38 -12.55
N GLU A 51 -2.21 4.20 -12.88
CA GLU A 51 -2.96 3.14 -13.57
C GLU A 51 -4.09 2.58 -12.69
N TRP A 52 -3.91 2.46 -11.37
CA TRP A 52 -5.01 2.10 -10.46
C TRP A 52 -6.13 3.13 -10.51
N GLU A 53 -5.83 4.42 -10.53
CA GLU A 53 -6.83 5.49 -10.63
C GLU A 53 -7.57 5.44 -11.98
N GLU A 54 -6.86 5.23 -13.08
CA GLU A 54 -7.47 5.06 -14.39
C GLU A 54 -8.42 3.87 -14.43
N ARG A 55 -8.03 2.74 -13.84
CA ARG A 55 -8.89 1.53 -13.76
C ARG A 55 -10.14 1.77 -12.93
N LYS A 56 -10.02 2.46 -11.82
CA LYS A 56 -11.16 2.84 -10.96
C LYS A 56 -12.21 3.65 -11.73
N ASN A 57 -11.76 4.53 -12.62
CA ASN A 57 -12.62 5.44 -13.37
C ASN A 57 -13.16 4.84 -14.67
N ARG A 58 -12.75 3.62 -15.04
CA ARG A 58 -13.28 2.92 -16.22
C ARG A 58 -14.67 2.37 -15.94
N GLU A 59 -15.55 2.43 -16.96
CA GLU A 59 -16.80 1.71 -16.94
C GLU A 59 -16.54 0.19 -16.89
N GLY A 60 -17.26 -0.54 -16.03
CA GLY A 60 -17.06 -1.97 -15.86
C GLY A 60 -15.73 -2.35 -15.16
N ALA A 61 -15.24 -1.50 -14.25
CA ALA A 61 -14.03 -1.77 -13.50
C ALA A 61 -14.04 -3.14 -12.83
N GLU A 62 -12.95 -3.90 -12.98
CA GLU A 62 -12.78 -5.21 -12.36
C GLU A 62 -12.08 -5.09 -11.02
N TYR A 63 -12.44 -5.96 -10.07
CA TYR A 63 -11.91 -6.00 -8.72
C TYR A 63 -11.16 -7.31 -8.47
N SER A 64 -10.01 -7.23 -7.78
CA SER A 64 -9.30 -8.42 -7.33
C SER A 64 -10.06 -9.15 -6.21
N SER A 65 -9.68 -10.40 -5.92
CA SER A 65 -10.33 -11.20 -4.89
C SER A 65 -10.24 -10.59 -3.48
N LEU A 66 -11.33 -10.64 -2.71
CA LEU A 66 -11.37 -10.31 -1.27
C LEU A 66 -10.59 -11.26 -0.36
N ARG A 67 -10.06 -12.39 -0.89
CA ARG A 67 -9.24 -13.32 -0.08
C ARG A 67 -8.05 -12.63 0.57
N ILE A 68 -7.56 -11.58 -0.06
CA ILE A 68 -6.45 -10.76 0.42
C ILE A 68 -6.97 -9.33 0.53
N GLY A 69 -6.96 -8.74 1.74
CA GLY A 69 -7.36 -7.36 1.96
C GLY A 69 -6.42 -6.35 1.29
N LEU A 70 -6.81 -5.08 1.30
CA LEU A 70 -6.07 -4.00 0.65
C LEU A 70 -4.60 -3.93 1.09
N LEU A 71 -4.33 -3.97 2.38
CA LEU A 71 -2.96 -3.87 2.91
C LEU A 71 -2.07 -5.00 2.42
N SER A 72 -2.57 -6.23 2.40
CA SER A 72 -1.83 -7.39 1.87
C SER A 72 -1.64 -7.30 0.36
N THR A 73 -2.63 -6.79 -0.37
CA THR A 73 -2.52 -6.55 -1.83
C THR A 73 -1.43 -5.54 -2.14
N MET A 74 -1.27 -4.51 -1.33
CA MET A 74 -0.18 -3.53 -1.46
C MET A 74 1.15 -4.03 -0.88
N GLY A 75 1.16 -5.21 -0.24
CA GLY A 75 2.37 -5.84 0.27
C GLY A 75 2.79 -5.40 1.66
N TYR A 76 1.90 -4.76 2.44
CA TYR A 76 2.19 -4.43 3.84
C TYR A 76 2.38 -5.72 4.63
N LYS A 77 3.55 -5.87 5.24
CA LYS A 77 3.94 -7.08 5.95
C LYS A 77 4.82 -6.75 7.15
N VAL A 78 4.44 -7.26 8.30
CA VAL A 78 5.11 -7.08 9.59
C VAL A 78 5.74 -8.38 10.09
N GLY A 79 6.51 -8.30 11.19
CA GLY A 79 7.09 -9.44 11.85
C GLY A 79 8.48 -9.79 11.34
N MET A 80 9.00 -10.96 11.79
CA MET A 80 10.37 -11.40 11.48
C MET A 80 10.63 -11.53 9.97
N ASP A 81 9.63 -11.98 9.22
CA ASP A 81 9.69 -12.12 7.76
C ASP A 81 9.07 -10.92 7.02
N GLY A 82 8.74 -9.86 7.75
CA GLY A 82 8.13 -8.66 7.22
C GLY A 82 9.14 -7.66 6.65
N TYR A 83 8.62 -6.52 6.22
CA TYR A 83 9.44 -5.45 5.69
C TYR A 83 9.97 -4.54 6.80
N LYS A 84 11.11 -3.90 6.53
CA LYS A 84 11.66 -2.86 7.37
C LYS A 84 10.70 -1.67 7.45
N GLU A 85 10.83 -0.91 8.52
CA GLU A 85 10.06 0.28 8.82
C GLU A 85 9.94 1.24 7.63
N LYS A 86 11.02 1.52 6.92
CA LYS A 86 11.03 2.43 5.76
C LYS A 86 10.04 1.98 4.67
N ILE A 87 10.03 0.70 4.33
CA ILE A 87 9.12 0.15 3.31
C ILE A 87 7.69 0.13 3.83
N ARG A 88 7.47 -0.32 5.08
CA ARG A 88 6.13 -0.32 5.67
C ARG A 88 5.51 1.07 5.67
N ARG A 89 6.27 2.09 6.09
CA ARG A 89 5.81 3.48 6.11
C ARG A 89 5.57 4.06 4.72
N LYS A 90 6.36 3.67 3.71
CA LYS A 90 6.09 4.02 2.32
C LYS A 90 4.73 3.49 1.89
N ILE A 91 4.44 2.23 2.15
CA ILE A 91 3.15 1.61 1.82
C ILE A 91 2.01 2.30 2.58
N LEU A 92 2.16 2.56 3.88
CA LEU A 92 1.14 3.25 4.67
C LEU A 92 0.88 4.68 4.18
N LYS A 93 1.90 5.42 3.78
CA LYS A 93 1.73 6.73 3.12
C LYS A 93 0.90 6.61 1.85
N ASP A 94 1.20 5.63 1.03
CA ASP A 94 0.49 5.39 -0.23
C ASP A 94 -0.96 4.94 0.00
N VAL A 95 -1.23 4.23 1.10
CA VAL A 95 -2.60 3.90 1.52
C VAL A 95 -3.37 5.15 1.98
N ILE A 96 -2.73 6.02 2.76
CA ILE A 96 -3.37 7.25 3.26
C ILE A 96 -3.70 8.20 2.13
N SER A 97 -2.77 8.40 1.20
CA SER A 97 -2.87 9.42 0.16
C SER A 97 -2.74 8.83 -1.24
N GLY A 98 -3.70 9.13 -2.09
CA GLY A 98 -3.67 8.80 -3.50
C GLY A 98 -4.40 7.52 -3.89
N PRO A 99 -4.16 7.05 -5.11
CA PRO A 99 -4.87 5.91 -5.69
C PRO A 99 -4.60 4.60 -4.96
N LEU A 100 -5.62 3.75 -4.90
CA LEU A 100 -5.57 2.40 -4.33
C LEU A 100 -5.92 1.36 -5.41
N PRO A 101 -5.38 0.13 -5.33
CA PRO A 101 -5.82 -0.96 -6.17
C PRO A 101 -7.29 -1.31 -5.87
N LEU A 102 -8.01 -1.78 -6.88
CA LEU A 102 -9.39 -2.23 -6.71
C LEU A 102 -9.42 -3.64 -6.12
N VAL A 103 -9.90 -3.75 -4.89
CA VAL A 103 -9.95 -5.00 -4.12
C VAL A 103 -11.41 -5.35 -3.79
N GLY A 104 -11.76 -6.59 -3.96
CA GLY A 104 -13.02 -7.14 -3.52
C GLY A 104 -14.21 -6.69 -4.34
N ASN A 105 -14.83 -5.61 -3.93
CA ASN A 105 -16.03 -5.04 -4.55
C ASN A 105 -16.12 -3.53 -4.24
N PRO A 106 -17.06 -2.81 -4.89
CA PRO A 106 -17.24 -1.38 -4.64
C PRO A 106 -17.52 -1.04 -3.17
N GLU A 107 -18.31 -1.85 -2.47
CA GLU A 107 -18.67 -1.65 -1.06
C GLU A 107 -17.44 -1.72 -0.15
N TYR A 108 -16.57 -2.69 -0.37
CA TYR A 108 -15.30 -2.80 0.37
C TYR A 108 -14.40 -1.59 0.13
N MET A 109 -14.27 -1.15 -1.12
CA MET A 109 -13.44 0.03 -1.45
C MET A 109 -14.04 1.32 -0.90
N GLU A 110 -15.35 1.44 -0.82
CA GLU A 110 -16.03 2.59 -0.21
C GLU A 110 -15.71 2.73 1.28
N GLU A 111 -15.48 1.63 1.99
CA GLU A 111 -15.06 1.66 3.40
C GLU A 111 -13.72 2.40 3.60
N TRP A 112 -12.86 2.40 2.57
CA TRP A 112 -11.58 3.10 2.62
C TRP A 112 -11.69 4.61 2.40
N GLY A 113 -12.83 5.09 1.87
CA GLY A 113 -13.08 6.52 1.66
C GLY A 113 -12.19 7.18 0.62
N GLU A 114 -12.29 8.48 0.57
CA GLU A 114 -11.54 9.30 -0.37
C GLU A 114 -10.07 9.47 0.01
N ASP A 115 -9.26 9.82 -0.97
CA ASP A 115 -7.85 10.17 -0.81
C ASP A 115 -7.62 11.17 0.33
N GLY A 116 -6.74 10.84 1.26
CA GLY A 116 -6.38 11.70 2.39
C GLY A 116 -7.49 11.96 3.41
N SER A 117 -8.65 11.30 3.28
CA SER A 117 -9.80 11.54 4.17
C SER A 117 -9.59 10.98 5.57
N GLU A 118 -10.26 11.58 6.54
CA GLU A 118 -10.35 11.06 7.91
C GLU A 118 -10.88 9.62 7.93
N LYS A 119 -11.87 9.31 7.08
CA LYS A 119 -12.43 7.96 6.92
C LYS A 119 -11.35 6.95 6.55
N ARG A 120 -10.47 7.30 5.58
CA ARG A 120 -9.37 6.43 5.13
C ARG A 120 -8.35 6.20 6.25
N ILE A 121 -7.95 7.26 6.93
CA ILE A 121 -7.00 7.20 8.04
C ILE A 121 -7.57 6.32 9.16
N GLN A 122 -8.83 6.52 9.52
CA GLN A 122 -9.49 5.76 10.58
C GLN A 122 -9.65 4.27 10.19
N LYS A 123 -10.01 3.98 8.95
CA LYS A 123 -10.07 2.59 8.43
C LYS A 123 -8.72 1.90 8.55
N LEU A 124 -7.65 2.57 8.13
CA LEU A 124 -6.28 2.05 8.23
C LEU A 124 -5.90 1.75 9.68
N LYS A 125 -6.11 2.71 10.58
CA LYS A 125 -5.82 2.55 12.02
C LYS A 125 -6.61 1.39 12.63
N ASN A 126 -7.89 1.23 12.27
CA ASN A 126 -8.72 0.14 12.74
C ASN A 126 -8.22 -1.22 12.25
N CYS A 127 -7.75 -1.31 11.02
CA CYS A 127 -7.12 -2.54 10.51
C CYS A 127 -5.87 -2.92 11.33
N LEU A 128 -4.97 -1.97 11.58
CA LEU A 128 -3.76 -2.23 12.35
C LEU A 128 -4.07 -2.59 13.82
N ARG A 129 -5.04 -1.93 14.44
CA ARG A 129 -5.50 -2.27 15.79
C ARG A 129 -6.10 -3.67 15.83
N GLY A 130 -6.92 -4.04 14.85
CA GLY A 130 -7.49 -5.37 14.73
C GLY A 130 -6.41 -6.46 14.63
N PHE A 131 -5.36 -6.24 13.84
CA PHE A 131 -4.24 -7.17 13.73
C PHE A 131 -3.47 -7.31 15.04
N SER A 132 -3.26 -6.21 15.77
CA SER A 132 -2.46 -6.20 17.00
C SER A 132 -3.19 -6.69 18.25
N SER A 133 -4.54 -6.76 18.23
CA SER A 133 -5.36 -7.06 19.41
C SER A 133 -5.66 -8.54 19.65
N GLY A 134 -5.23 -9.45 18.77
CA GLY A 134 -5.52 -10.89 18.88
C GLY A 134 -4.55 -11.63 19.79
N LYS A 135 -4.74 -12.99 19.90
CA LYS A 135 -3.85 -13.92 20.63
C LYS A 135 -2.42 -13.97 20.09
N GLN A 136 -2.13 -13.19 19.07
CA GLN A 136 -0.83 -13.11 18.41
C GLN A 136 0.28 -12.50 19.29
N HIS A 137 -0.08 -11.84 20.40
CA HIS A 137 0.89 -11.28 21.36
C HIS A 137 1.89 -12.31 21.91
N GLU A 138 1.47 -13.54 22.09
CA GLU A 138 2.32 -14.61 22.67
C GLU A 138 3.27 -15.23 21.65
N THR A 139 2.86 -15.31 20.38
CA THR A 139 3.59 -16.05 19.32
C THR A 139 4.20 -15.16 18.26
N HIS A 140 3.74 -13.90 18.13
CA HIS A 140 4.16 -12.96 17.09
C HIS A 140 4.55 -11.60 17.67
N TYR A 141 5.42 -11.60 18.66
CA TYR A 141 5.85 -10.40 19.38
C TYR A 141 6.37 -9.30 18.44
N GLN A 142 7.19 -9.64 17.45
CA GLN A 142 7.74 -8.66 16.51
C GLN A 142 6.64 -8.04 15.63
N ALA A 143 5.67 -8.82 15.18
CA ALA A 143 4.55 -8.32 14.39
C ALA A 143 3.69 -7.33 15.20
N VAL A 144 3.39 -7.67 16.44
CA VAL A 144 2.63 -6.78 17.34
C VAL A 144 3.38 -5.47 17.57
N LYS A 145 4.68 -5.54 17.82
CA LYS A 145 5.53 -4.37 17.97
C LYS A 145 5.51 -3.49 16.72
N ASP A 146 5.65 -4.08 15.55
CA ASP A 146 5.63 -3.36 14.27
C ASP A 146 4.29 -2.66 14.06
N TRP A 147 3.15 -3.31 14.31
CA TRP A 147 1.83 -2.68 14.20
C TRP A 147 1.66 -1.51 15.16
N GLN A 148 2.13 -1.63 16.39
CA GLN A 148 2.05 -0.55 17.38
C GLN A 148 2.93 0.65 16.99
N GLU A 149 4.15 0.40 16.54
CA GLU A 149 5.04 1.44 16.03
C GLU A 149 4.47 2.15 14.79
N ASP A 150 3.86 1.39 13.90
CA ASP A 150 3.24 1.95 12.70
C ASP A 150 1.97 2.76 13.04
N LEU A 151 1.17 2.35 14.04
CA LEU A 151 0.05 3.14 14.56
C LEU A 151 0.52 4.47 15.14
N ASP A 152 1.54 4.46 15.98
CA ASP A 152 2.11 5.68 16.56
C ASP A 152 2.66 6.60 15.48
N TRP A 153 3.28 6.02 14.46
CA TRP A 153 3.78 6.79 13.33
C TRP A 153 2.65 7.41 12.50
N ILE A 154 1.56 6.69 12.26
CA ILE A 154 0.38 7.23 11.55
C ILE A 154 -0.19 8.43 12.31
N ASP A 155 -0.34 8.35 13.62
CA ASP A 155 -0.84 9.45 14.44
C ASP A 155 0.03 10.71 14.29
N LYS A 156 1.35 10.57 14.35
CA LYS A 156 2.28 11.68 14.16
C LYS A 156 2.26 12.23 12.73
N TYR A 157 2.27 11.34 11.75
CA TYR A 157 2.27 11.71 10.33
C TYR A 157 1.01 12.46 9.94
N THR A 158 -0.16 11.98 10.36
CA THR A 158 -1.44 12.60 10.02
C THR A 158 -1.69 13.89 10.80
N PHE A 159 -1.16 14.01 12.01
CA PHE A 159 -1.18 15.28 12.75
C PHE A 159 -0.46 16.40 11.99
N CYS A 160 0.63 16.09 11.31
CA CYS A 160 1.39 17.07 10.51
C CYS A 160 0.71 17.42 9.17
N MET A 161 -0.30 16.67 8.75
CA MET A 161 -1.04 16.93 7.49
C MET A 161 -2.11 18.03 7.65
N TYR A 162 -2.52 18.34 8.86
CA TYR A 162 -3.57 19.31 9.23
C TYR A 162 -3.02 20.39 10.15
#